data_d56230ce249671defba92160d1434238
#
_entry.id   d56230ce249671defba92160d1434238
#
_cell.length_a   1.000
_cell.length_b   1.000
_cell.length_c   1.000
_cell.angle_alpha   90.00
_cell.angle_beta   90.00
_cell.angle_gamma   90.00
#
_symmetry.space_group_name_H-M   'P 1'
#
loop_
_entity.id
_entity.type
_entity.pdbx_description
1 polymer ?
#
loop_
_entity_poly.entity_id
_entity_poly.type
_entity_poly.pdbx_seq_one_letter_code
_entity_poly.pdbx_strand_id
1 'polypeptide(L)'
;MAKYAGRAGDGFIATSGKGHELYAEQLMPALAAGADAAGRELSGMDRMIEIKLSYEHSREKALENTRFWSPLSLSKEQKHSITDPVEMERAADALP
;
A
#
# COMPACT_ATOMS: atom_id res chain seq x y z
N MET A 1 3.75 10.37 7.26
CA MET A 1 2.63 9.56 7.82
C MET A 1 3.12 8.56 8.85
N ALA A 2 4.01 7.59 8.53
CA ALA A 2 4.45 6.56 9.48
C ALA A 2 5.01 7.12 10.80
N LYS A 3 5.83 8.18 10.75
CA LYS A 3 6.34 8.86 11.95
C LYS A 3 5.22 9.44 12.83
N TYR A 4 4.18 9.97 12.21
CA TYR A 4 3.02 10.48 12.95
C TYR A 4 2.23 9.33 13.60
N ALA A 5 2.03 8.24 12.86
CA ALA A 5 1.38 7.03 13.41
C ALA A 5 2.13 6.49 14.63
N GLY A 6 3.46 6.42 14.58
CA GLY A 6 4.28 6.02 15.73
C GLY A 6 4.09 6.92 16.93
N ARG A 7 3.98 8.23 16.71
CA ARG A 7 3.81 9.23 17.76
C ARG A 7 2.44 9.19 18.43
N ALA A 8 1.37 8.98 17.68
CA ALA A 8 0.00 9.23 18.13
C ALA A 8 -1.02 8.12 17.81
N GLY A 9 -0.66 7.14 16.98
CA GLY A 9 -1.57 6.05 16.59
C GLY A 9 -1.58 4.90 17.58
N ASP A 10 -2.65 4.16 17.62
CA ASP A 10 -2.76 2.90 18.39
C ASP A 10 -2.30 1.70 17.55
N GLY A 11 -2.28 1.83 16.23
CA GLY A 11 -1.81 0.85 15.29
C GLY A 11 -1.33 1.50 13.99
N PHE A 12 -0.72 0.67 13.14
CA PHE A 12 -0.22 1.07 11.83
C PHE A 12 -0.60 0.04 10.79
N ILE A 13 -1.26 0.48 9.73
CA ILE A 13 -1.63 -0.36 8.58
C ILE A 13 -0.89 0.16 7.35
N ALA A 14 -0.15 -0.72 6.69
CA ALA A 14 0.51 -0.45 5.42
C ALA A 14 -0.16 -1.20 4.27
N THR A 15 -0.15 -0.64 3.08
CA THR A 15 -0.64 -1.32 1.87
C THR A 15 0.37 -2.33 1.37
N SER A 16 -0.11 -3.44 0.80
CA SER A 16 0.72 -4.43 0.12
C SER A 16 1.16 -3.97 -1.28
N GLY A 17 1.93 -4.83 -1.96
CA GLY A 17 2.35 -4.59 -3.35
C GLY A 17 3.54 -3.66 -3.50
N LYS A 18 4.27 -3.39 -2.43
CA LYS A 18 5.52 -2.63 -2.43
C LYS A 18 6.70 -3.54 -2.07
N GLY A 19 7.90 -3.14 -2.49
CA GLY A 19 9.12 -3.86 -2.16
C GLY A 19 9.39 -3.90 -0.65
N HIS A 20 10.09 -4.94 -0.21
CA HIS A 20 10.48 -5.10 1.20
C HIS A 20 11.23 -3.88 1.75
N GLU A 21 12.03 -3.23 0.90
CA GLU A 21 12.80 -2.04 1.28
C GLU A 21 11.91 -0.89 1.79
N LEU A 22 10.73 -0.70 1.20
CA LEU A 22 9.81 0.34 1.68
C LEU A 22 9.43 0.11 3.14
N TYR A 23 9.16 -1.14 3.51
CA TYR A 23 8.76 -1.48 4.88
C TYR A 23 9.96 -1.45 5.84
N ALA A 24 11.04 -2.13 5.49
CA ALA A 24 12.20 -2.31 6.36
C ALA A 24 13.03 -1.03 6.51
N GLU A 25 13.21 -0.26 5.44
CA GLU A 25 14.15 0.87 5.42
C GLU A 25 13.47 2.24 5.60
N GLN A 26 12.16 2.33 5.34
CA GLN A 26 11.46 3.61 5.42
C GLN A 26 10.33 3.61 6.46
N LEU A 27 9.35 2.71 6.31
CA LEU A 27 8.14 2.76 7.14
C LEU A 27 8.40 2.36 8.59
N MET A 28 9.08 1.24 8.82
CA MET A 28 9.35 0.75 10.17
C MET A 28 10.30 1.66 10.96
N PRO A 29 11.42 2.15 10.38
CA PRO A 29 12.26 3.13 11.07
C PRO A 29 11.55 4.45 11.36
N ALA A 30 10.71 4.94 10.43
CA ALA A 30 9.94 6.16 10.67
C ALA A 30 8.88 5.98 11.78
N LEU A 31 8.23 4.82 11.82
CA LEU A 31 7.28 4.47 12.88
C LEU A 31 7.98 4.43 14.25
N ALA A 32 9.14 3.77 14.32
CA ALA A 32 9.96 3.68 15.52
C ALA A 32 10.40 5.06 16.01
N ALA A 33 10.95 5.88 15.13
CA ALA A 33 11.37 7.24 15.47
C ALA A 33 10.22 8.10 15.98
N GLY A 34 9.01 7.88 15.47
CA GLY A 34 7.81 8.57 15.96
C GLY A 34 7.40 8.12 17.36
N ALA A 35 7.45 6.84 17.64
CA ALA A 35 7.15 6.27 18.94
C ALA A 35 8.18 6.71 19.98
N ASP A 36 9.47 6.61 19.67
CA ASP A 36 10.57 7.03 20.55
C ASP A 36 10.44 8.51 20.93
N ALA A 37 10.15 9.39 19.97
CA ALA A 37 9.95 10.80 20.22
C ALA A 37 8.76 11.12 21.15
N ALA A 38 7.81 10.20 21.27
CA ALA A 38 6.66 10.30 22.15
C ALA A 38 6.79 9.47 23.44
N GLY A 39 7.94 8.82 23.67
CA GLY A 39 8.16 7.96 24.83
C GLY A 39 7.28 6.70 24.81
N ARG A 40 6.94 6.20 23.61
CA ARG A 40 6.07 5.02 23.43
C ARG A 40 6.88 3.84 22.90
N GLU A 41 6.46 2.65 23.28
CA GLU A 41 7.07 1.42 22.79
C GLU A 41 6.27 0.83 21.62
N LEU A 42 6.97 0.42 20.56
CA LEU A 42 6.34 -0.24 19.41
C LEU A 42 5.73 -1.62 19.75
N SER A 43 6.20 -2.26 20.81
CA SER A 43 5.67 -3.57 21.24
C SER A 43 4.19 -3.56 21.55
N GLY A 44 3.66 -2.43 22.02
CA GLY A 44 2.24 -2.24 22.29
C GLY A 44 1.41 -1.78 21.11
N MET A 45 2.01 -1.63 19.92
CA MET A 45 1.35 -1.12 18.73
C MET A 45 1.08 -2.24 17.72
N ASP A 46 -0.17 -2.39 17.30
CA ASP A 46 -0.52 -3.31 16.21
C ASP A 46 0.08 -2.83 14.89
N ARG A 47 0.76 -3.74 14.20
CA ARG A 47 1.40 -3.48 12.90
C ARG A 47 0.86 -4.47 11.89
N MET A 48 0.11 -3.96 10.94
CA MET A 48 -0.62 -4.75 9.96
C MET A 48 -0.25 -4.38 8.54
N ILE A 49 -0.38 -5.33 7.64
CA ILE A 49 -0.28 -5.11 6.20
C ILE A 49 -1.59 -5.56 5.56
N GLU A 50 -2.17 -4.70 4.73
CA GLU A 50 -3.32 -5.06 3.93
C GLU A 50 -2.86 -5.87 2.73
N ILE A 51 -3.41 -7.06 2.54
CA ILE A 51 -3.11 -7.92 1.39
C ILE A 51 -4.38 -8.06 0.55
N LYS A 52 -4.26 -7.77 -0.75
CA LYS A 52 -5.33 -8.03 -1.72
C LYS A 52 -5.15 -9.44 -2.27
N LEU A 53 -6.19 -10.24 -2.21
CA LEU A 53 -6.20 -11.62 -2.66
C LEU A 53 -7.36 -11.86 -3.62
N SER A 54 -7.09 -12.61 -4.70
CA SER A 54 -8.12 -13.16 -5.57
C SER A 54 -7.96 -14.68 -5.62
N TYR A 55 -9.03 -15.39 -5.33
CA TYR A 55 -9.08 -16.85 -5.37
C TYR A 55 -10.21 -17.34 -6.29
N GLU A 56 -9.87 -18.22 -7.22
CA GLU A 56 -10.79 -18.87 -8.13
C GLU A 56 -10.26 -20.26 -8.53
N HIS A 57 -11.13 -21.13 -9.06
CA HIS A 57 -10.73 -22.44 -9.58
C HIS A 57 -9.81 -22.34 -10.79
N SER A 58 -9.94 -21.28 -11.59
CA SER A 58 -9.10 -20.98 -12.74
C SER A 58 -8.22 -19.78 -12.46
N ARG A 59 -6.93 -19.89 -12.76
CA ARG A 59 -5.99 -18.77 -12.66
C ARG A 59 -6.40 -17.60 -13.53
N GLU A 60 -6.88 -17.86 -14.75
CA GLU A 60 -7.35 -16.82 -15.66
C GLU A 60 -8.48 -16.00 -15.04
N LYS A 61 -9.47 -16.70 -14.47
CA LYS A 61 -10.59 -16.04 -13.82
C LYS A 61 -10.19 -15.27 -12.56
N ALA A 62 -9.24 -15.81 -11.79
CA ALA A 62 -8.68 -15.10 -10.64
C ALA A 62 -8.00 -13.80 -11.05
N LEU A 63 -7.25 -13.80 -12.15
CA LEU A 63 -6.63 -12.59 -12.71
C LEU A 63 -7.66 -11.61 -13.25
N GLU A 64 -8.66 -12.08 -13.98
CA GLU A 64 -9.74 -11.24 -14.51
C GLU A 64 -10.50 -10.53 -13.39
N ASN A 65 -10.77 -11.20 -12.29
CA ASN A 65 -11.43 -10.62 -11.13
C ASN A 65 -10.65 -9.49 -10.46
N THR A 66 -9.34 -9.39 -10.70
CA THR A 66 -8.50 -8.30 -10.17
C THR A 66 -8.34 -7.13 -11.14
N ARG A 67 -8.89 -7.20 -12.33
CA ARG A 67 -8.69 -6.21 -13.39
C ARG A 67 -9.09 -4.79 -12.99
N PHE A 68 -10.17 -4.64 -12.26
CA PHE A 68 -10.62 -3.34 -11.77
C PHE A 68 -9.65 -2.68 -10.78
N TRP A 69 -8.68 -3.42 -10.25
CA TRP A 69 -7.61 -2.88 -9.41
C TRP A 69 -6.35 -2.52 -10.19
N SER A 70 -6.32 -2.80 -11.51
CA SER A 70 -5.15 -2.49 -12.35
C SER A 70 -4.69 -1.02 -12.28
N PRO A 71 -5.57 -0.01 -12.08
CA PRO A 71 -5.12 1.38 -11.90
C PRO A 71 -4.14 1.57 -10.74
N LEU A 72 -4.17 0.70 -9.72
CA LEU A 72 -3.22 0.74 -8.61
C LEU A 72 -1.78 0.43 -9.05
N SER A 73 -1.60 -0.26 -10.18
CA SER A 73 -0.31 -0.62 -10.76
C SER A 73 0.29 0.48 -11.65
N LEU A 74 -0.46 1.52 -11.96
CA LEU A 74 0.04 2.68 -12.69
C LEU A 74 1.21 3.34 -11.95
N SER A 75 2.12 3.96 -12.69
CA SER A 75 3.23 4.70 -12.10
C SER A 75 2.73 5.88 -11.27
N LYS A 76 3.58 6.38 -10.38
CA LYS A 76 3.26 7.57 -9.57
C LYS A 76 2.97 8.78 -10.45
N GLU A 77 3.70 8.95 -11.54
CA GLU A 77 3.51 10.04 -12.50
C GLU A 77 2.16 9.94 -13.19
N GLN A 78 1.79 8.75 -13.69
CA GLN A 78 0.49 8.52 -14.30
C GLN A 78 -0.66 8.79 -13.33
N LYS A 79 -0.55 8.31 -12.08
CA LYS A 79 -1.57 8.57 -11.05
C LYS A 79 -1.75 10.04 -10.72
N HIS A 80 -0.70 10.85 -10.85
CA HIS A 80 -0.77 12.28 -10.57
C HIS A 80 -1.20 13.11 -11.79
N SER A 81 -0.90 12.67 -13.01
CA SER A 81 -1.21 13.41 -14.23
C SER A 81 -2.59 13.09 -14.80
N ILE A 82 -3.07 11.87 -14.62
CA ILE A 82 -4.39 11.45 -15.14
C ILE A 82 -5.45 11.82 -14.10
N THR A 83 -6.31 12.75 -14.46
CA THR A 83 -7.42 13.22 -13.63
C THR A 83 -8.79 12.69 -14.08
N ASP A 84 -8.88 12.22 -15.33
CA ASP A 84 -10.10 11.63 -15.89
C ASP A 84 -10.12 10.12 -15.59
N PRO A 85 -11.19 9.61 -14.93
CA PRO A 85 -11.33 8.18 -14.65
C PRO A 85 -11.31 7.30 -15.91
N VAL A 86 -11.84 7.76 -17.03
CA VAL A 86 -11.87 7.00 -18.29
C VAL A 86 -10.45 6.88 -18.89
N GLU A 87 -9.67 7.95 -18.80
CA GLU A 87 -8.25 7.90 -19.21
C GLU A 87 -7.44 6.98 -18.28
N MET A 88 -7.74 6.98 -17.00
CA MET A 88 -7.08 6.10 -16.04
C MET A 88 -7.39 4.62 -16.33
N GLU A 89 -8.64 4.30 -16.65
CA GLU A 89 -9.05 2.95 -17.06
C GLU A 89 -8.30 2.50 -18.32
N ARG A 90 -8.26 3.35 -19.36
CA ARG A 90 -7.50 3.06 -20.59
C ARG A 90 -6.01 2.84 -20.35
N ALA A 91 -5.40 3.66 -19.51
CA ALA A 91 -3.99 3.51 -19.14
C ALA A 91 -3.75 2.21 -18.36
N ALA A 92 -4.68 1.82 -17.50
CA ALA A 92 -4.62 0.58 -16.75
C ALA A 92 -4.82 -0.66 -17.63
N ASP A 93 -5.72 -0.58 -18.63
CA ASP A 93 -5.95 -1.67 -19.59
C ASP A 93 -4.75 -1.91 -20.52
N ALA A 94 -3.91 -0.90 -20.72
CA ALA A 94 -2.67 -1.02 -21.49
C ALA A 94 -1.52 -1.66 -20.70
N LEU A 95 -1.67 -1.90 -19.41
CA LEU A 95 -0.66 -2.60 -18.60
C LEU A 95 -0.56 -4.09 -19.01
N PRO A 96 0.65 -4.66 -18.98
CA PRO A 96 0.87 -6.07 -19.31
C PRO A 96 0.22 -7.03 -18.28
#